data_b26d1351df88e515309e2eb384520c7e
#
_entry.id   b26d1351df88e515309e2eb384520c7e
#
_cell.length_a   1.000
_cell.length_b   1.000
_cell.length_c   1.000
_cell.angle_alpha   90.00
_cell.angle_beta   90.00
_cell.angle_gamma   90.00
#
_symmetry.space_group_name_H-M   'P 1'
#
loop_
_entity.id
_entity.type
_entity.pdbx_description
1 polymer ?
#
loop_
_entity_poly.entity_id
_entity_poly.type
_entity_poly.pdbx_seq_one_letter_code
_entity_poly.pdbx_strand_id
1 'polypeptide(L)'
;MYDFDFDPETNGIELSWRDTGGEISRREARPVYAEELTALGMDKRWRYDAACPAPLMWAINSVYYYRGRKVMKTTGGTCATPPEITVFEEPEIDGRPLMPCDIPLMCAKSRELLDRLTAQSVKFIQDVRIEYADKCDLFYVSFSGGKDSIVMLDLVSQALPHNDFRVVFGDTGMEFPDTYQCVKEIKERCAAAGIEFLTTKAPFSPSDSWREFGPPADVQRWCCSVHKTAPQIQLLRDVAGKAEFTGLAFTGVRHAESARRSHYEPVSKGMKHKGQYSAYPVLDWSSAEVWLYIYTHNLPVNAGYKKGNRRAGCLVCPKAGGISEYFRIASYPEETGEYYQMIREAYEPKHTEPRDLGAYLEGNWTARRSGADLTIETGYHDYKQGAEWHITVSNPHTDWREWIKTIGVLQTASSPYTLLFRGQRARIYS
;
A
#
# COMPACT_ATOMS: atom_id res chain seq x y z
N MET A 1 -7.05 -22.60 4.21
CA MET A 1 -6.71 -21.34 4.91
C MET A 1 -6.62 -21.63 6.39
N TYR A 2 -5.59 -21.14 7.06
CA TYR A 2 -5.51 -21.25 8.52
C TYR A 2 -6.23 -20.07 9.16
N ASP A 3 -6.76 -20.26 10.34
CA ASP A 3 -7.24 -19.20 11.23
C ASP A 3 -6.21 -19.00 12.33
N PHE A 4 -6.43 -18.07 13.22
CA PHE A 4 -5.59 -17.87 14.39
C PHE A 4 -6.44 -17.72 15.64
N ASP A 5 -5.85 -18.12 16.75
CA ASP A 5 -6.38 -17.86 18.08
C ASP A 5 -5.43 -16.93 18.84
N PHE A 6 -5.97 -16.21 19.82
CA PHE A 6 -5.14 -15.47 20.75
C PHE A 6 -4.51 -16.42 21.74
N ASP A 7 -3.21 -16.25 21.97
CA ASP A 7 -2.46 -17.02 22.96
C ASP A 7 -2.13 -16.15 24.19
N PRO A 8 -2.82 -16.37 25.32
CA PRO A 8 -2.56 -15.61 26.55
C PRO A 8 -1.15 -15.82 27.14
N GLU A 9 -0.50 -16.94 26.83
CA GLU A 9 0.84 -17.25 27.31
C GLU A 9 1.88 -16.32 26.67
N THR A 10 1.83 -16.18 25.35
CA THR A 10 2.76 -15.34 24.59
C THR A 10 2.31 -13.89 24.51
N ASN A 11 1.12 -13.54 25.00
CA ASN A 11 0.44 -12.27 24.67
C ASN A 11 0.35 -12.03 23.15
N GLY A 12 0.27 -13.10 22.39
CA GLY A 12 0.36 -13.14 20.94
C GLY A 12 -0.81 -13.82 20.27
N ILE A 13 -0.51 -14.38 19.11
CA ILE A 13 -1.42 -15.19 18.30
C ILE A 13 -0.75 -16.50 17.93
N GLU A 14 -1.56 -17.54 17.75
CA GLU A 14 -1.13 -18.85 17.30
C GLU A 14 -1.98 -19.29 16.10
N LEU A 15 -1.34 -19.80 15.05
CA LEU A 15 -2.06 -20.35 13.91
C LEU A 15 -2.76 -21.64 14.30
N SER A 16 -4.00 -21.78 13.86
CA SER A 16 -4.80 -22.97 14.12
C SER A 16 -5.32 -23.56 12.81
N TRP A 17 -5.35 -24.90 12.77
CA TRP A 17 -6.00 -25.60 11.67
C TRP A 17 -7.52 -25.53 11.86
N ARG A 18 -8.20 -24.80 11.00
CA ARG A 18 -9.65 -24.82 10.90
C ARG A 18 -10.06 -25.03 9.46
N ASP A 19 -10.96 -25.95 9.23
CA ASP A 19 -11.64 -26.03 7.95
C ASP A 19 -12.63 -24.86 7.87
N THR A 20 -12.25 -23.82 7.13
CA THR A 20 -13.09 -22.64 6.92
C THR A 20 -14.10 -22.85 5.82
N GLY A 21 -14.19 -24.05 5.20
CA GLY A 21 -15.04 -24.31 4.04
C GLY A 21 -14.73 -23.42 2.83
N GLY A 22 -13.53 -22.84 2.78
CA GLY A 22 -13.11 -21.90 1.74
C GLY A 22 -13.53 -20.45 2.02
N GLU A 23 -14.16 -20.15 3.15
CA GLU A 23 -14.46 -18.77 3.53
C GLU A 23 -13.18 -17.99 3.88
N ILE A 24 -13.05 -16.82 3.27
CA ILE A 24 -11.93 -15.91 3.52
C ILE A 24 -12.11 -15.25 4.87
N SER A 25 -11.20 -15.52 5.82
CA SER A 25 -11.19 -14.81 7.09
C SER A 25 -10.90 -13.32 6.88
N ARG A 26 -11.84 -12.48 7.32
CA ARG A 26 -11.66 -11.02 7.32
C ARG A 26 -11.06 -10.51 8.65
N ARG A 27 -10.54 -11.41 9.47
CA ARG A 27 -9.88 -11.08 10.74
C ARG A 27 -8.43 -10.65 10.46
N GLU A 28 -8.25 -9.40 10.06
CA GLU A 28 -6.94 -8.79 9.78
C GLU A 28 -6.23 -8.41 11.09
N ALA A 29 -5.64 -9.41 11.74
CA ALA A 29 -4.85 -9.18 12.95
C ALA A 29 -3.55 -8.44 12.63
N ARG A 30 -3.19 -7.51 13.50
CA ARG A 30 -1.94 -6.76 13.42
C ARG A 30 -1.33 -6.53 14.80
N PRO A 31 0.00 -6.47 14.91
CA PRO A 31 0.66 -6.10 16.16
C PRO A 31 0.41 -4.62 16.49
N VAL A 32 0.39 -4.32 17.78
CA VAL A 32 0.27 -2.96 18.34
C VAL A 32 1.50 -2.69 19.18
N TYR A 33 2.18 -1.59 18.91
CA TYR A 33 3.42 -1.18 19.57
C TYR A 33 3.19 0.00 20.51
N ALA A 34 4.19 0.30 21.31
CA ALA A 34 4.17 1.40 22.26
C ALA A 34 3.88 2.76 21.61
N GLU A 35 4.45 3.00 20.43
CA GLU A 35 4.27 4.25 19.69
C GLU A 35 2.82 4.50 19.31
N GLU A 36 2.07 3.46 18.90
CA GLU A 36 0.65 3.57 18.60
C GLU A 36 -0.16 3.87 19.84
N LEU A 37 0.10 3.18 20.95
CA LEU A 37 -0.59 3.42 22.23
C LEU A 37 -0.33 4.84 22.72
N THR A 38 0.88 5.34 22.58
CA THR A 38 1.26 6.72 22.94
C THR A 38 0.54 7.74 22.05
N ALA A 39 0.46 7.50 20.72
CA ALA A 39 -0.29 8.37 19.81
C ALA A 39 -1.79 8.43 20.14
N LEU A 40 -2.33 7.37 20.76
CA LEU A 40 -3.70 7.34 21.29
C LEU A 40 -3.82 7.92 22.71
N GLY A 41 -2.73 8.39 23.32
CA GLY A 41 -2.74 8.94 24.69
C GLY A 41 -2.90 7.91 25.79
N MET A 42 -2.66 6.63 25.50
CA MET A 42 -2.81 5.53 26.46
C MET A 42 -1.66 5.47 27.49
N ASP A 43 -0.54 6.15 27.20
CA ASP A 43 0.56 6.37 28.15
C ASP A 43 0.12 7.10 29.44
N LYS A 44 -0.96 7.86 29.37
CA LYS A 44 -1.58 8.52 30.53
C LYS A 44 -2.40 7.60 31.41
N ARG A 45 -2.73 6.43 30.90
CA ARG A 45 -3.63 5.47 31.58
C ARG A 45 -2.93 4.15 31.90
N TRP A 46 -2.15 3.63 30.97
CA TRP A 46 -1.46 2.34 31.06
C TRP A 46 0.05 2.53 31.20
N ARG A 47 0.68 1.65 31.96
CA ARG A 47 2.15 1.64 32.09
C ARG A 47 2.74 0.68 31.06
N TYR A 48 3.74 1.09 30.33
CA TYR A 48 4.53 0.25 29.43
C TYR A 48 5.88 0.92 29.14
N ASP A 49 6.83 0.13 28.68
CA ASP A 49 8.09 0.65 28.18
C ASP A 49 7.89 1.25 26.78
N ALA A 50 8.02 2.57 26.68
CA ALA A 50 7.87 3.29 25.40
C ALA A 50 8.97 2.92 24.38
N ALA A 51 10.10 2.39 24.82
CA ALA A 51 11.19 1.95 23.97
C ALA A 51 11.12 0.44 23.61
N CYS A 52 10.08 -0.25 24.03
CA CYS A 52 9.92 -1.68 23.77
C CYS A 52 9.87 -1.97 22.26
N PRO A 53 10.81 -2.76 21.71
CA PRO A 53 10.82 -3.06 20.28
C PRO A 53 9.76 -4.09 19.86
N ALA A 54 9.22 -4.87 20.83
CA ALA A 54 8.21 -5.88 20.60
C ALA A 54 6.80 -5.32 20.70
N PRO A 55 5.80 -5.93 20.03
CA PRO A 55 4.41 -5.57 20.23
C PRO A 55 3.96 -5.74 21.67
N LEU A 56 3.10 -4.85 22.12
CA LEU A 56 2.48 -4.92 23.45
C LEU A 56 1.09 -5.56 23.42
N MET A 57 0.45 -5.55 22.26
CA MET A 57 -0.91 -6.04 22.03
C MET A 57 -1.09 -6.47 20.58
N TRP A 58 -2.29 -6.99 20.30
CA TRP A 58 -2.77 -7.23 18.96
C TRP A 58 -4.07 -6.48 18.73
N ALA A 59 -4.33 -6.09 17.48
CA ALA A 59 -5.60 -5.50 17.10
C ALA A 59 -6.22 -6.22 15.91
N ILE A 60 -7.55 -6.39 15.95
CA ILE A 60 -8.37 -6.78 14.80
C ILE A 60 -9.25 -5.59 14.44
N ASN A 61 -9.04 -5.02 13.27
CA ASN A 61 -9.70 -3.77 12.89
C ASN A 61 -9.45 -2.65 13.92
N SER A 62 -10.50 -2.24 14.62
CA SER A 62 -10.46 -1.17 15.63
C SER A 62 -10.47 -1.67 17.07
N VAL A 63 -10.46 -2.99 17.30
CA VAL A 63 -10.53 -3.60 18.62
C VAL A 63 -9.15 -4.12 19.02
N TYR A 64 -8.70 -3.77 20.21
CA TYR A 64 -7.39 -4.10 20.76
C TYR A 64 -7.53 -5.21 21.79
N TYR A 65 -6.59 -6.14 21.71
CA TYR A 65 -6.59 -7.36 22.53
C TYR A 65 -5.25 -7.48 23.27
N TYR A 66 -5.35 -7.68 24.57
CA TYR A 66 -4.21 -7.98 25.43
C TYR A 66 -4.41 -9.35 26.06
N ARG A 67 -3.46 -10.27 25.84
CA ARG A 67 -3.54 -11.66 26.29
C ARG A 67 -4.89 -12.32 25.96
N GLY A 68 -5.38 -12.07 24.74
CA GLY A 68 -6.63 -12.60 24.22
C GLY A 68 -7.91 -11.90 24.69
N ARG A 69 -7.83 -10.99 25.66
CA ARG A 69 -9.00 -10.23 26.15
C ARG A 69 -9.17 -8.92 25.40
N LYS A 70 -10.42 -8.54 25.12
CA LYS A 70 -10.75 -7.23 24.53
C LYS A 70 -10.54 -6.14 25.57
N VAL A 71 -9.57 -5.25 25.36
CA VAL A 71 -9.26 -4.19 26.32
C VAL A 71 -9.74 -2.83 25.88
N MET A 72 -9.68 -2.50 24.61
CA MET A 72 -10.21 -1.23 24.10
C MET A 72 -10.65 -1.29 22.64
N LYS A 73 -11.38 -0.24 22.22
CA LYS A 73 -11.77 0.00 20.83
C LYS A 73 -11.57 1.47 20.49
N THR A 74 -11.15 1.73 19.26
CA THR A 74 -11.13 3.08 18.67
C THR A 74 -12.30 3.25 17.70
N THR A 75 -12.90 4.44 17.67
CA THR A 75 -13.99 4.79 16.74
C THR A 75 -13.71 6.15 16.13
N GLY A 76 -13.99 6.33 14.84
CA GLY A 76 -13.69 7.57 14.14
C GLY A 76 -12.19 7.82 13.98
N GLY A 77 -11.78 9.07 14.08
CA GLY A 77 -10.45 9.57 13.82
C GLY A 77 -10.30 9.99 12.36
N THR A 78 -9.87 11.24 12.13
CA THR A 78 -9.69 11.85 10.81
C THR A 78 -8.45 12.76 10.83
N CYS A 79 -8.20 13.46 9.75
CA CYS A 79 -7.17 14.49 9.73
C CYS A 79 -7.46 15.68 10.67
N ALA A 80 -8.71 15.88 11.07
CA ALA A 80 -9.15 17.00 11.87
C ALA A 80 -9.52 16.62 13.32
N THR A 81 -9.87 15.35 13.57
CA THR A 81 -10.39 14.91 14.87
C THR A 81 -9.67 13.64 15.34
N PRO A 82 -9.27 13.57 16.62
CA PRO A 82 -8.74 12.35 17.20
C PRO A 82 -9.81 11.26 17.28
N PRO A 83 -9.42 9.96 17.30
CA PRO A 83 -10.38 8.89 17.51
C PRO A 83 -10.95 8.91 18.93
N GLU A 84 -12.21 8.51 19.06
CA GLU A 84 -12.81 8.20 20.34
C GLU A 84 -12.32 6.84 20.83
N ILE A 85 -11.96 6.76 22.12
CA ILE A 85 -11.42 5.54 22.75
C ILE A 85 -12.43 5.03 23.77
N THR A 86 -12.90 3.80 23.58
CA THR A 86 -13.70 3.08 24.55
C THR A 86 -12.84 2.00 25.20
N VAL A 87 -12.56 2.11 26.48
CA VAL A 87 -11.87 1.06 27.28
C VAL A 87 -12.91 0.13 27.87
N PHE A 88 -12.82 -1.18 27.60
CA PHE A 88 -13.71 -2.20 28.13
C PHE A 88 -13.25 -2.72 29.48
N GLU A 89 -11.95 -2.95 29.60
CA GLU A 89 -11.32 -3.40 30.83
C GLU A 89 -9.86 -2.94 30.89
N GLU A 90 -9.31 -2.86 32.09
CA GLU A 90 -7.89 -2.58 32.24
C GLU A 90 -7.07 -3.85 31.87
N PRO A 91 -6.01 -3.71 31.04
CA PRO A 91 -5.24 -4.85 30.57
C PRO A 91 -4.44 -5.52 31.69
N GLU A 92 -3.96 -4.75 32.65
CA GLU A 92 -3.24 -5.25 33.84
C GLU A 92 -3.92 -4.78 35.12
N ILE A 93 -3.99 -5.71 36.08
CA ILE A 93 -4.51 -5.42 37.40
C ILE A 93 -3.41 -4.68 38.21
N ASP A 94 -3.83 -3.79 39.09
CA ASP A 94 -2.95 -3.02 39.99
C ASP A 94 -1.95 -2.09 39.31
N GLY A 95 -2.22 -1.72 38.03
CA GLY A 95 -1.40 -0.76 37.26
C GLY A 95 0.03 -1.26 36.99
N ARG A 96 0.23 -2.58 36.92
CA ARG A 96 1.50 -3.15 36.46
C ARG A 96 1.78 -2.76 35.01
N PRO A 97 3.05 -2.73 34.59
CA PRO A 97 3.39 -2.50 33.18
C PRO A 97 2.85 -3.59 32.27
N LEU A 98 2.42 -3.21 31.07
CA LEU A 98 2.08 -4.16 30.01
C LEU A 98 3.30 -5.01 29.66
N MET A 99 3.10 -6.31 29.58
CA MET A 99 4.13 -7.25 29.13
C MET A 99 4.15 -7.30 27.60
N PRO A 100 5.32 -7.25 26.97
CA PRO A 100 5.45 -7.43 25.53
C PRO A 100 5.06 -8.85 25.10
N CYS A 101 4.76 -9.00 23.81
CA CYS A 101 4.56 -10.32 23.21
C CYS A 101 5.87 -11.12 23.23
N ASP A 102 5.79 -12.39 23.60
CA ASP A 102 6.90 -13.35 23.46
C ASP A 102 6.98 -13.83 22.01
N ILE A 103 7.68 -13.05 21.17
CA ILE A 103 7.82 -13.33 19.74
C ILE A 103 8.47 -14.71 19.50
N PRO A 104 9.59 -15.10 20.16
CA PRO A 104 10.19 -16.41 19.93
C PRO A 104 9.24 -17.57 20.18
N LEU A 105 8.53 -17.57 21.31
CA LEU A 105 7.59 -18.64 21.65
C LEU A 105 6.36 -18.62 20.71
N MET A 106 5.81 -17.45 20.40
CA MET A 106 4.71 -17.28 19.44
C MET A 106 5.05 -17.87 18.06
N CYS A 107 6.25 -17.58 17.55
CA CYS A 107 6.73 -18.12 16.28
C CYS A 107 6.95 -19.64 16.35
N ALA A 108 7.49 -20.15 17.46
CA ALA A 108 7.71 -21.58 17.64
C ALA A 108 6.41 -22.38 17.62
N LYS A 109 5.36 -21.89 18.27
CA LYS A 109 4.02 -22.52 18.27
C LYS A 109 3.38 -22.60 16.90
N SER A 110 3.61 -21.58 16.04
CA SER A 110 3.01 -21.49 14.69
C SER A 110 3.88 -22.10 13.59
N ARG A 111 5.05 -22.60 13.90
CA ARG A 111 6.11 -22.94 12.93
C ARG A 111 5.67 -23.95 11.88
N GLU A 112 5.06 -25.07 12.29
CA GLU A 112 4.70 -26.14 11.36
C GLU A 112 3.71 -25.67 10.28
N LEU A 113 2.69 -24.90 10.67
CA LEU A 113 1.69 -24.40 9.72
C LEU A 113 2.29 -23.34 8.80
N LEU A 114 3.16 -22.49 9.33
CA LEU A 114 3.85 -21.48 8.56
C LEU A 114 4.81 -22.06 7.52
N ASP A 115 5.55 -23.10 7.88
CA ASP A 115 6.46 -23.82 6.96
C ASP A 115 5.67 -24.46 5.80
N ARG A 116 4.48 -25.01 6.06
CA ARG A 116 3.58 -25.53 5.02
C ARG A 116 3.11 -24.44 4.05
N LEU A 117 2.68 -23.30 4.56
CA LEU A 117 2.28 -22.14 3.74
C LEU A 117 3.43 -21.64 2.90
N THR A 118 4.61 -21.54 3.47
CA THR A 118 5.85 -21.14 2.79
C THR A 118 6.14 -22.07 1.62
N ALA A 119 6.13 -23.40 1.86
CA ALA A 119 6.38 -24.38 0.82
C ALA A 119 5.37 -24.31 -0.33
N GLN A 120 4.09 -24.06 -0.02
CA GLN A 120 3.05 -23.87 -1.05
C GLN A 120 3.31 -22.63 -1.89
N SER A 121 3.64 -21.49 -1.27
CA SER A 121 3.93 -20.25 -1.97
C SER A 121 5.20 -20.34 -2.82
N VAL A 122 6.28 -20.97 -2.30
CA VAL A 122 7.51 -21.21 -3.04
C VAL A 122 7.25 -22.09 -4.25
N LYS A 123 6.51 -23.19 -4.08
CA LYS A 123 6.13 -24.05 -5.20
C LYS A 123 5.32 -23.29 -6.26
N PHE A 124 4.33 -22.51 -5.85
CA PHE A 124 3.53 -21.70 -6.77
C PHE A 124 4.40 -20.71 -7.58
N ILE A 125 5.37 -20.04 -6.93
CA ILE A 125 6.31 -19.14 -7.63
C ILE A 125 7.11 -19.89 -8.68
N GLN A 126 7.63 -21.09 -8.35
CA GLN A 126 8.39 -21.93 -9.27
C GLN A 126 7.52 -22.39 -10.45
N ASP A 127 6.31 -22.87 -10.19
CA ASP A 127 5.38 -23.33 -11.23
C ASP A 127 5.02 -22.18 -12.19
N VAL A 128 4.72 -20.99 -11.66
CA VAL A 128 4.44 -19.78 -12.46
C VAL A 128 5.67 -19.36 -13.26
N ARG A 129 6.88 -19.39 -12.67
CA ARG A 129 8.12 -19.03 -13.39
C ARG A 129 8.35 -19.94 -14.61
N ILE A 130 8.08 -21.24 -14.46
CA ILE A 130 8.18 -22.22 -15.54
C ILE A 130 7.10 -21.98 -16.60
N GLU A 131 5.84 -21.86 -16.19
CA GLU A 131 4.69 -21.68 -17.11
C GLU A 131 4.82 -20.42 -17.98
N TYR A 132 5.38 -19.35 -17.40
CA TYR A 132 5.48 -18.04 -18.07
C TYR A 132 6.87 -17.75 -18.65
N ALA A 133 7.80 -18.72 -18.64
CA ALA A 133 9.16 -18.56 -19.14
C ALA A 133 9.22 -18.01 -20.57
N ASP A 134 8.43 -18.60 -21.48
CA ASP A 134 8.39 -18.20 -22.90
C ASP A 134 7.34 -17.10 -23.21
N LYS A 135 6.53 -16.72 -22.20
CA LYS A 135 5.46 -15.73 -22.36
C LYS A 135 5.88 -14.32 -21.90
N CYS A 136 6.91 -14.23 -21.06
CA CYS A 136 7.33 -12.98 -20.43
C CYS A 136 8.80 -12.66 -20.71
N ASP A 137 9.07 -11.42 -21.08
CA ASP A 137 10.41 -10.88 -21.30
C ASP A 137 11.17 -10.68 -19.98
N LEU A 138 10.43 -10.47 -18.87
CA LEU A 138 11.03 -10.24 -17.56
C LEU A 138 10.09 -10.63 -16.40
N PHE A 139 10.74 -10.98 -15.27
CA PHE A 139 10.09 -11.30 -14.02
C PHE A 139 10.56 -10.30 -12.95
N TYR A 140 9.63 -9.85 -12.10
CA TYR A 140 10.01 -8.89 -11.06
C TYR A 140 9.08 -8.96 -9.85
N VAL A 141 9.62 -8.57 -8.70
CA VAL A 141 8.86 -8.33 -7.47
C VAL A 141 8.42 -6.87 -7.46
N SER A 142 7.10 -6.62 -7.39
CA SER A 142 6.57 -5.27 -7.18
C SER A 142 6.68 -4.90 -5.71
N PHE A 143 7.75 -4.21 -5.37
CA PHE A 143 8.08 -3.85 -3.99
C PHE A 143 7.49 -2.48 -3.60
N SER A 144 7.01 -2.35 -2.37
CA SER A 144 6.39 -1.11 -1.87
C SER A 144 6.88 -0.70 -0.47
N GLY A 145 7.82 -1.43 0.13
CA GLY A 145 8.25 -1.20 1.51
C GLY A 145 7.23 -1.61 2.57
N GLY A 146 6.08 -2.17 2.17
CA GLY A 146 5.07 -2.69 3.08
C GLY A 146 5.27 -4.17 3.40
N LYS A 147 4.72 -4.63 4.53
CA LYS A 147 4.86 -6.00 5.08
C LYS A 147 4.65 -7.12 4.03
N ASP A 148 3.59 -6.99 3.23
CA ASP A 148 3.23 -8.01 2.24
C ASP A 148 4.27 -8.07 1.09
N SER A 149 4.86 -6.95 0.69
CA SER A 149 5.91 -6.91 -0.33
C SER A 149 7.28 -7.36 0.21
N ILE A 150 7.53 -7.20 1.49
CA ILE A 150 8.73 -7.73 2.16
C ILE A 150 8.68 -9.26 2.19
N VAL A 151 7.55 -9.84 2.63
CA VAL A 151 7.31 -11.29 2.59
C VAL A 151 7.40 -11.82 1.16
N MET A 152 6.80 -11.11 0.19
CA MET A 152 6.86 -11.50 -1.22
C MET A 152 8.29 -11.57 -1.76
N LEU A 153 9.12 -10.58 -1.44
CA LEU A 153 10.52 -10.58 -1.86
C LEU A 153 11.29 -11.76 -1.27
N ASP A 154 11.09 -12.06 0.01
CA ASP A 154 11.73 -13.17 0.68
C ASP A 154 11.31 -14.52 0.07
N LEU A 155 10.02 -14.73 -0.16
CA LEU A 155 9.49 -15.96 -0.80
C LEU A 155 10.04 -16.14 -2.23
N VAL A 156 10.10 -15.07 -3.03
CA VAL A 156 10.67 -15.13 -4.39
C VAL A 156 12.17 -15.43 -4.35
N SER A 157 12.88 -14.85 -3.37
CA SER A 157 14.32 -15.11 -3.19
C SER A 157 14.61 -16.56 -2.78
N GLN A 158 13.69 -17.21 -2.05
CA GLN A 158 13.80 -18.63 -1.74
C GLN A 158 13.44 -19.54 -2.94
N ALA A 159 12.53 -19.08 -3.79
CA ALA A 159 11.97 -19.89 -4.86
C ALA A 159 12.79 -19.86 -6.15
N LEU A 160 13.48 -18.76 -6.46
CA LEU A 160 14.13 -18.50 -7.74
C LEU A 160 15.60 -18.12 -7.59
N PRO A 161 16.45 -18.43 -8.59
CA PRO A 161 17.77 -17.85 -8.68
C PRO A 161 17.73 -16.32 -8.68
N HIS A 162 18.64 -15.66 -7.98
CA HIS A 162 18.61 -14.22 -7.75
C HIS A 162 18.79 -13.37 -9.01
N ASN A 163 19.32 -13.94 -10.08
CA ASN A 163 19.43 -13.30 -11.39
C ASN A 163 18.21 -13.53 -12.30
N ASP A 164 17.25 -14.35 -11.89
CA ASP A 164 16.04 -14.68 -12.66
C ASP A 164 14.93 -13.64 -12.49
N PHE A 165 15.06 -12.74 -11.53
CA PHE A 165 14.07 -11.70 -11.25
C PHE A 165 14.75 -10.39 -10.81
N ARG A 166 13.98 -9.33 -10.80
CA ARG A 166 14.37 -8.01 -10.30
C ARG A 166 13.40 -7.53 -9.23
N VAL A 167 13.85 -6.61 -8.40
CA VAL A 167 12.96 -5.88 -7.48
C VAL A 167 12.69 -4.51 -8.07
N VAL A 168 11.41 -4.11 -8.13
CA VAL A 168 11.02 -2.80 -8.69
C VAL A 168 10.24 -2.03 -7.63
N PHE A 169 10.83 -0.93 -7.17
CA PHE A 169 10.22 0.03 -6.26
C PHE A 169 9.79 1.28 -7.02
N GLY A 170 8.50 1.61 -6.93
CA GLY A 170 7.97 2.86 -7.49
C GLY A 170 7.97 3.94 -6.41
N ASP A 171 9.00 4.78 -6.42
CA ASP A 171 9.10 5.95 -5.55
C ASP A 171 8.12 7.03 -6.02
N THR A 172 7.07 7.24 -5.25
CA THR A 172 6.09 8.29 -5.54
C THR A 172 6.54 9.68 -5.09
N GLY A 173 7.62 9.77 -4.33
CA GLY A 173 8.05 11.00 -3.65
C GLY A 173 7.19 11.37 -2.44
N MET A 174 6.19 10.54 -2.09
CA MET A 174 5.26 10.75 -0.98
C MET A 174 5.20 9.57 0.00
N GLU A 175 6.17 8.66 -0.04
CA GLU A 175 6.20 7.55 0.91
C GLU A 175 6.53 8.04 2.33
N PHE A 176 6.17 7.25 3.34
CA PHE A 176 6.58 7.57 4.72
C PHE A 176 8.11 7.64 4.84
N PRO A 177 8.69 8.50 5.69
CA PRO A 177 10.11 8.48 6.01
C PRO A 177 10.59 7.07 6.41
N ASP A 178 9.82 6.37 7.23
CA ASP A 178 10.10 4.98 7.63
C ASP A 178 10.07 4.00 6.45
N THR A 179 9.28 4.27 5.42
CA THR A 179 9.28 3.47 4.19
C THR A 179 10.58 3.64 3.43
N TYR A 180 11.09 4.87 3.30
CA TYR A 180 12.38 5.12 2.66
C TYR A 180 13.53 4.44 3.41
N GLN A 181 13.50 4.46 4.74
CA GLN A 181 14.49 3.76 5.55
C GLN A 181 14.42 2.25 5.35
N CYS A 182 13.22 1.67 5.33
CA CYS A 182 13.01 0.25 5.04
C CYS A 182 13.48 -0.12 3.63
N VAL A 183 13.16 0.70 2.62
CA VAL A 183 13.62 0.51 1.24
C VAL A 183 15.14 0.52 1.14
N LYS A 184 15.80 1.43 1.86
CA LYS A 184 17.27 1.50 1.91
C LYS A 184 17.86 0.19 2.45
N GLU A 185 17.37 -0.29 3.58
CA GLU A 185 17.81 -1.55 4.18
C GLU A 185 17.60 -2.75 3.24
N ILE A 186 16.42 -2.85 2.62
CA ILE A 186 16.11 -3.93 1.66
C ILE A 186 17.01 -3.84 0.43
N LYS A 187 17.30 -2.64 -0.08
CA LYS A 187 18.21 -2.45 -1.21
C LYS A 187 19.63 -2.92 -0.89
N GLU A 188 20.12 -2.64 0.32
CA GLU A 188 21.41 -3.13 0.80
C GLU A 188 21.43 -4.67 0.91
N ARG A 189 20.36 -5.29 1.43
CA ARG A 189 20.20 -6.75 1.47
C ARG A 189 20.16 -7.37 0.07
N CYS A 190 19.43 -6.78 -0.86
CA CYS A 190 19.37 -7.21 -2.26
C CYS A 190 20.77 -7.16 -2.91
N ALA A 191 21.51 -6.06 -2.71
CA ALA A 191 22.87 -5.92 -3.24
C ALA A 191 23.80 -6.99 -2.69
N ALA A 192 23.74 -7.28 -1.39
CA ALA A 192 24.53 -8.34 -0.75
C ALA A 192 24.18 -9.74 -1.29
N ALA A 193 22.93 -9.95 -1.69
CA ALA A 193 22.44 -11.21 -2.26
C ALA A 193 22.60 -11.31 -3.79
N GLY A 194 23.08 -10.25 -4.46
CA GLY A 194 23.20 -10.22 -5.92
C GLY A 194 21.86 -10.05 -6.65
N ILE A 195 20.84 -9.51 -5.98
CA ILE A 195 19.53 -9.24 -6.56
C ILE A 195 19.48 -7.80 -7.08
N GLU A 196 19.10 -7.62 -8.34
CA GLU A 196 18.97 -6.29 -8.94
C GLU A 196 17.76 -5.54 -8.37
N PHE A 197 18.01 -4.38 -7.75
CA PHE A 197 16.98 -3.52 -7.18
C PHE A 197 16.88 -2.22 -7.98
N LEU A 198 15.74 -2.05 -8.65
CA LEU A 198 15.43 -0.90 -9.50
C LEU A 198 14.47 0.06 -8.78
N THR A 199 14.74 1.35 -8.90
CA THR A 199 13.87 2.40 -8.38
C THR A 199 13.39 3.28 -9.52
N THR A 200 12.08 3.53 -9.57
CA THR A 200 11.49 4.45 -10.54
C THR A 200 10.94 5.67 -9.81
N LYS A 201 11.04 6.83 -10.44
CA LYS A 201 10.52 8.09 -9.92
C LYS A 201 10.02 8.96 -11.07
N ALA A 202 8.93 9.71 -10.83
CA ALA A 202 8.50 10.73 -11.76
C ALA A 202 9.54 11.87 -11.85
N PRO A 203 9.67 12.53 -13.02
CA PRO A 203 10.66 13.61 -13.20
C PRO A 203 10.32 14.90 -12.45
N PHE A 204 9.14 15.03 -11.88
CA PHE A 204 8.66 16.18 -11.13
C PHE A 204 8.18 15.78 -9.73
N SER A 205 8.13 16.76 -8.83
CA SER A 205 7.75 16.50 -7.43
C SER A 205 6.25 16.25 -7.28
N PRO A 206 5.84 15.51 -6.24
CA PRO A 206 4.42 15.36 -5.93
C PRO A 206 3.73 16.69 -5.61
N SER A 207 4.39 17.61 -4.88
CA SER A 207 3.82 18.90 -4.54
C SER A 207 3.58 19.78 -5.77
N ASP A 208 4.49 19.78 -6.75
CA ASP A 208 4.28 20.49 -8.02
C ASP A 208 3.07 19.92 -8.78
N SER A 209 2.97 18.59 -8.82
CA SER A 209 1.83 17.91 -9.44
C SER A 209 0.51 18.20 -8.75
N TRP A 210 0.53 18.33 -7.40
CA TRP A 210 -0.66 18.68 -6.63
C TRP A 210 -1.10 20.13 -6.90
N ARG A 211 -0.14 21.05 -7.08
CA ARG A 211 -0.45 22.43 -7.51
C ARG A 211 -1.01 22.48 -8.91
N GLU A 212 -0.48 21.66 -9.83
CA GLU A 212 -0.91 21.59 -11.23
C GLU A 212 -2.30 20.94 -11.38
N PHE A 213 -2.53 19.78 -10.76
CA PHE A 213 -3.74 18.96 -10.95
C PHE A 213 -4.75 19.07 -9.81
N GLY A 214 -4.41 19.77 -8.74
CA GLY A 214 -5.16 19.76 -7.48
C GLY A 214 -5.04 18.46 -6.70
N PRO A 215 -5.54 18.41 -5.45
CA PRO A 215 -5.51 17.21 -4.62
C PRO A 215 -6.13 16.01 -5.34
N PRO A 216 -5.53 14.80 -5.28
CA PRO A 216 -6.13 13.61 -5.87
C PRO A 216 -7.40 13.22 -5.14
N ALA A 217 -8.28 12.46 -5.79
CA ALA A 217 -9.54 12.01 -5.22
C ALA A 217 -9.78 10.52 -5.49
N ASP A 218 -10.82 9.94 -4.90
CA ASP A 218 -11.15 8.52 -4.99
C ASP A 218 -11.29 8.02 -6.42
N VAL A 219 -11.92 8.79 -7.28
CA VAL A 219 -12.12 8.48 -8.70
C VAL A 219 -11.09 9.14 -9.60
N GLN A 220 -10.39 10.15 -9.10
CA GLN A 220 -9.35 10.93 -9.80
C GLN A 220 -7.97 10.70 -9.19
N ARG A 221 -7.51 9.45 -9.24
CA ARG A 221 -6.19 9.07 -8.71
C ARG A 221 -5.07 9.27 -9.74
N TRP A 222 -5.02 10.46 -10.34
CA TRP A 222 -3.99 10.82 -11.28
C TRP A 222 -2.57 10.58 -10.70
N CYS A 223 -2.39 10.83 -9.40
CA CYS A 223 -1.12 10.62 -8.71
C CYS A 223 -0.57 9.19 -8.84
N CYS A 224 -1.44 8.17 -8.79
CA CYS A 224 -1.00 6.78 -8.99
C CYS A 224 -0.51 6.52 -10.42
N SER A 225 -1.14 7.16 -11.42
CA SER A 225 -0.72 7.03 -12.82
C SER A 225 0.58 7.77 -13.07
N VAL A 226 0.68 9.01 -12.60
CA VAL A 226 1.81 9.92 -12.83
C VAL A 226 3.06 9.51 -12.06
N HIS A 227 2.94 9.24 -10.74
CA HIS A 227 4.08 9.01 -9.86
C HIS A 227 4.43 7.53 -9.67
N LYS A 228 3.60 6.60 -10.12
CA LYS A 228 3.85 5.17 -9.91
C LYS A 228 3.78 4.35 -11.19
N THR A 229 2.63 4.35 -11.87
CA THR A 229 2.41 3.40 -12.97
C THR A 229 3.22 3.77 -14.21
N ALA A 230 3.20 5.04 -14.63
CA ALA A 230 3.89 5.46 -15.84
C ALA A 230 5.42 5.34 -15.73
N PRO A 231 6.07 5.85 -14.66
CA PRO A 231 7.52 5.66 -14.49
C PRO A 231 7.93 4.18 -14.44
N GLN A 232 7.11 3.34 -13.79
CA GLN A 232 7.37 1.91 -13.71
C GLN A 232 7.33 1.24 -15.08
N ILE A 233 6.34 1.58 -15.92
CA ILE A 233 6.22 1.02 -17.27
C ILE A 233 7.39 1.49 -18.14
N GLN A 234 7.80 2.74 -18.05
CA GLN A 234 8.95 3.29 -18.79
C GLN A 234 10.23 2.53 -18.42
N LEU A 235 10.53 2.40 -17.12
CA LEU A 235 11.69 1.64 -16.67
C LEU A 235 11.67 0.20 -17.17
N LEU A 236 10.54 -0.50 -17.07
CA LEU A 236 10.43 -1.89 -17.50
C LEU A 236 10.59 -2.05 -19.01
N ARG A 237 10.17 -1.07 -19.82
CA ARG A 237 10.45 -1.02 -21.26
C ARG A 237 11.93 -0.89 -21.55
N ASP A 238 12.61 0.01 -20.82
CA ASP A 238 14.05 0.22 -20.97
C ASP A 238 14.83 -1.06 -20.61
N VAL A 239 14.46 -1.69 -19.49
CA VAL A 239 15.05 -2.96 -19.03
C VAL A 239 14.80 -4.10 -20.03
N ALA A 240 13.62 -4.19 -20.61
CA ALA A 240 13.27 -5.19 -21.61
C ALA A 240 13.87 -4.90 -23.00
N GLY A 241 14.32 -3.66 -23.25
CA GLY A 241 14.76 -3.21 -24.57
C GLY A 241 13.65 -3.20 -25.63
N LYS A 242 12.37 -3.17 -25.21
CA LYS A 242 11.20 -3.31 -26.09
C LYS A 242 10.14 -2.29 -25.72
N ALA A 243 9.59 -1.59 -26.70
CA ALA A 243 8.45 -0.69 -26.51
C ALA A 243 7.18 -1.43 -26.04
N GLU A 244 6.94 -2.61 -26.61
CA GLU A 244 5.89 -3.54 -26.16
C GLU A 244 6.55 -4.75 -25.50
N PHE A 245 6.66 -4.74 -24.18
CA PHE A 245 7.19 -5.84 -23.40
C PHE A 245 6.08 -6.62 -22.70
N THR A 246 6.37 -7.84 -22.35
CA THR A 246 5.58 -8.66 -21.42
C THR A 246 6.36 -8.90 -20.15
N GLY A 247 5.72 -8.65 -19.02
CA GLY A 247 6.36 -8.83 -17.72
C GLY A 247 5.43 -9.50 -16.72
N LEU A 248 5.99 -10.36 -15.87
CA LEU A 248 5.26 -10.96 -14.77
C LEU A 248 5.73 -10.35 -13.45
N ALA A 249 4.79 -9.73 -12.73
CA ALA A 249 4.99 -9.15 -11.41
C ALA A 249 4.56 -10.11 -10.31
N PHE A 250 5.45 -10.52 -9.43
CA PHE A 250 5.08 -11.11 -8.15
C PHE A 250 4.66 -10.01 -7.19
N THR A 251 3.44 -10.08 -6.66
CA THR A 251 2.83 -9.04 -5.83
C THR A 251 2.21 -9.60 -4.56
N GLY A 252 2.48 -8.94 -3.42
CA GLY A 252 1.94 -9.31 -2.12
C GLY A 252 0.47 -8.92 -1.94
N VAL A 253 -0.40 -9.27 -2.88
CA VAL A 253 -1.86 -9.04 -2.80
C VAL A 253 -2.51 -10.21 -2.10
N ARG A 254 -3.49 -9.92 -1.22
CA ARG A 254 -4.24 -10.91 -0.46
C ARG A 254 -5.75 -10.72 -0.63
N HIS A 255 -6.51 -11.82 -0.67
CA HIS A 255 -7.97 -11.82 -0.76
C HIS A 255 -8.62 -11.02 0.39
N ALA A 256 -8.10 -11.17 1.61
CA ALA A 256 -8.65 -10.56 2.81
C ALA A 256 -8.57 -9.01 2.84
N GLU A 257 -7.75 -8.38 1.98
CA GLU A 257 -7.53 -6.94 2.03
C GLU A 257 -8.72 -6.08 1.55
N SER A 258 -9.59 -6.61 0.69
CA SER A 258 -10.78 -5.89 0.23
C SER A 258 -11.74 -6.79 -0.54
N ALA A 259 -13.03 -6.40 -0.59
CA ALA A 259 -14.06 -7.09 -1.39
C ALA A 259 -13.68 -7.21 -2.88
N ARG A 260 -12.98 -6.22 -3.46
CA ARG A 260 -12.50 -6.31 -4.84
C ARG A 260 -11.44 -7.40 -5.00
N ARG A 261 -10.50 -7.53 -4.04
CA ARG A 261 -9.40 -8.48 -4.11
C ARG A 261 -9.85 -9.91 -3.82
N SER A 262 -10.97 -10.10 -3.11
CA SER A 262 -11.51 -11.43 -2.83
C SER A 262 -11.95 -12.21 -4.08
N HIS A 263 -11.97 -11.56 -5.25
CA HIS A 263 -12.30 -12.18 -6.53
C HIS A 263 -11.09 -12.30 -7.47
N TYR A 264 -9.87 -12.08 -6.96
CA TYR A 264 -8.69 -12.20 -7.81
C TYR A 264 -8.32 -13.66 -8.02
N GLU A 265 -7.98 -13.99 -9.26
CA GLU A 265 -7.37 -15.28 -9.59
C GLU A 265 -5.88 -15.27 -9.21
N PRO A 266 -5.28 -16.44 -8.96
CA PRO A 266 -3.87 -16.56 -8.58
C PRO A 266 -2.89 -15.88 -9.56
N VAL A 267 -3.24 -15.83 -10.85
CA VAL A 267 -2.54 -15.06 -11.87
C VAL A 267 -3.55 -14.24 -12.66
N SER A 268 -3.30 -12.95 -12.80
CA SER A 268 -4.14 -12.04 -13.60
C SER A 268 -3.35 -11.40 -14.73
N LYS A 269 -4.06 -10.96 -15.79
CA LYS A 269 -3.47 -10.32 -16.97
C LYS A 269 -4.04 -8.91 -17.18
N GLY A 270 -3.19 -7.97 -17.59
CA GLY A 270 -3.62 -6.65 -18.07
C GLY A 270 -4.16 -5.72 -17.00
N MET A 271 -3.81 -5.89 -15.73
CA MET A 271 -4.33 -5.07 -14.63
C MET A 271 -3.90 -3.60 -14.71
N LYS A 272 -2.65 -3.34 -15.13
CA LYS A 272 -2.11 -1.97 -15.25
C LYS A 272 -1.80 -1.61 -16.69
N HIS A 273 -1.20 -2.51 -17.44
CA HIS A 273 -0.97 -2.35 -18.88
C HIS A 273 -1.13 -3.69 -19.62
N LYS A 274 -1.22 -3.63 -20.95
CA LYS A 274 -1.55 -4.78 -21.82
C LYS A 274 -0.60 -5.98 -21.66
N GLY A 275 0.70 -5.71 -21.49
CA GLY A 275 1.75 -6.76 -21.41
C GLY A 275 2.01 -7.27 -19.99
N GLN A 276 1.27 -6.82 -18.98
CA GLN A 276 1.54 -7.22 -17.61
C GLN A 276 0.73 -8.45 -17.19
N TYR A 277 1.43 -9.44 -16.64
CA TYR A 277 0.88 -10.48 -15.78
C TYR A 277 1.19 -10.14 -14.32
N SER A 278 0.32 -10.56 -13.40
CA SER A 278 0.52 -10.43 -11.96
C SER A 278 0.20 -11.74 -11.29
N ALA A 279 1.17 -12.31 -10.59
CA ALA A 279 1.03 -13.50 -9.77
C ALA A 279 0.97 -13.13 -8.29
N TYR A 280 0.15 -13.85 -7.52
CA TYR A 280 -0.16 -13.54 -6.13
C TYR A 280 0.12 -14.74 -5.20
N PRO A 281 1.40 -15.03 -4.90
CA PRO A 281 1.78 -16.22 -4.12
C PRO A 281 1.23 -16.27 -2.69
N VAL A 282 0.87 -15.13 -2.12
CA VAL A 282 0.28 -15.01 -0.78
C VAL A 282 -1.20 -14.63 -0.82
N LEU A 283 -1.89 -14.94 -1.94
CA LEU A 283 -3.27 -14.52 -2.17
C LEU A 283 -4.22 -14.94 -1.05
N ASP A 284 -4.05 -16.15 -0.53
CA ASP A 284 -4.87 -16.75 0.52
C ASP A 284 -4.32 -16.53 1.94
N TRP A 285 -3.20 -15.83 2.08
CA TRP A 285 -2.65 -15.55 3.40
C TRP A 285 -3.46 -14.50 4.16
N SER A 286 -3.63 -14.70 5.45
CA SER A 286 -4.14 -13.72 6.39
C SER A 286 -3.05 -12.72 6.81
N SER A 287 -3.45 -11.61 7.43
CA SER A 287 -2.48 -10.68 8.03
C SER A 287 -1.69 -11.32 9.18
N ALA A 288 -2.30 -12.24 9.93
CA ALA A 288 -1.65 -12.99 10.99
C ALA A 288 -0.46 -13.81 10.46
N GLU A 289 -0.67 -14.56 9.37
CA GLU A 289 0.36 -15.37 8.72
C GLU A 289 1.51 -14.51 8.19
N VAL A 290 1.20 -13.35 7.59
CA VAL A 290 2.22 -12.39 7.13
C VAL A 290 3.08 -11.87 8.28
N TRP A 291 2.47 -11.51 9.42
CA TRP A 291 3.23 -11.02 10.58
C TRP A 291 4.06 -12.11 11.24
N LEU A 292 3.51 -13.31 11.41
CA LEU A 292 4.25 -14.45 11.94
C LEU A 292 5.43 -14.82 11.05
N TYR A 293 5.24 -14.77 9.72
CA TYR A 293 6.33 -14.98 8.76
C TYR A 293 7.46 -13.95 8.94
N ILE A 294 7.11 -12.66 9.03
CA ILE A 294 8.09 -11.57 9.25
C ILE A 294 8.91 -11.83 10.51
N TYR A 295 8.26 -12.17 11.61
CA TYR A 295 8.95 -12.45 12.88
C TYR A 295 9.79 -13.72 12.83
N THR A 296 9.26 -14.79 12.24
CA THR A 296 9.96 -16.07 12.14
C THR A 296 11.23 -15.98 11.28
N HIS A 297 11.20 -15.19 10.22
CA HIS A 297 12.33 -14.99 9.30
C HIS A 297 13.17 -13.76 9.64
N ASN A 298 12.88 -13.08 10.75
CA ASN A 298 13.55 -11.84 11.17
C ASN A 298 13.68 -10.81 10.04
N LEU A 299 12.57 -10.62 9.31
CA LEU A 299 12.52 -9.67 8.22
C LEU A 299 12.39 -8.24 8.74
N PRO A 300 12.84 -7.22 7.99
CA PRO A 300 12.67 -5.83 8.37
C PRO A 300 11.20 -5.47 8.55
N VAL A 301 10.89 -4.76 9.61
CA VAL A 301 9.56 -4.19 9.85
C VAL A 301 9.60 -2.69 9.54
N ASN A 302 8.84 -2.25 8.55
CA ASN A 302 8.66 -0.82 8.31
C ASN A 302 8.10 -0.15 9.58
N ALA A 303 8.85 0.78 10.15
CA ALA A 303 8.51 1.40 11.43
C ALA A 303 7.20 2.22 11.39
N GLY A 304 6.70 2.58 10.21
CA GLY A 304 5.37 3.17 10.05
C GLY A 304 4.24 2.29 10.62
N TYR A 305 4.41 0.97 10.64
CA TYR A 305 3.44 0.06 11.29
C TYR A 305 3.44 0.19 12.81
N LYS A 306 4.60 0.47 13.43
CA LYS A 306 4.70 0.65 14.87
C LYS A 306 3.92 1.88 15.35
N LYS A 307 3.80 2.88 14.47
CA LYS A 307 3.08 4.15 14.69
C LYS A 307 1.57 4.05 14.42
N GLY A 308 1.00 2.85 14.31
CA GLY A 308 -0.43 2.62 14.11
C GLY A 308 -0.90 2.63 12.66
N ASN A 309 -0.01 2.86 11.69
CA ASN A 309 -0.38 2.79 10.29
C ASN A 309 -0.67 1.34 9.88
N ARG A 310 -1.85 1.10 9.31
CA ARG A 310 -2.29 -0.23 8.88
C ARG A 310 -1.65 -0.67 7.56
N ARG A 311 -1.12 0.29 6.78
CA ARG A 311 -0.48 0.07 5.48
C ARG A 311 0.66 1.06 5.31
N ALA A 312 1.80 0.60 4.82
CA ALA A 312 2.79 1.46 4.21
C ALA A 312 2.24 1.99 2.87
N GLY A 313 2.43 3.27 2.61
CA GLY A 313 1.93 3.93 1.39
C GLY A 313 2.17 5.44 1.44
N CYS A 314 1.51 6.19 0.56
CA CYS A 314 1.71 7.64 0.49
C CYS A 314 1.27 8.34 1.78
N LEU A 315 2.01 9.38 2.18
CA LEU A 315 1.73 10.26 3.32
C LEU A 315 0.28 10.76 3.33
N VAL A 316 -0.20 11.27 2.20
CA VAL A 316 -1.59 11.67 2.01
C VAL A 316 -2.18 10.90 0.83
N CYS A 317 -3.24 10.16 1.09
CA CYS A 317 -3.86 9.31 0.08
C CYS A 317 -5.38 9.31 0.22
N PRO A 318 -6.14 9.60 -0.84
CA PRO A 318 -7.62 9.62 -0.76
C PRO A 318 -8.23 8.25 -0.40
N LYS A 319 -7.46 7.16 -0.51
CA LYS A 319 -7.89 5.80 -0.11
C LYS A 319 -7.53 5.43 1.33
N ALA A 320 -6.95 6.35 2.07
CA ALA A 320 -6.49 6.03 3.42
C ALA A 320 -7.49 6.33 4.54
N GLY A 321 -8.45 7.17 4.34
CA GLY A 321 -9.52 7.63 5.25
C GLY A 321 -9.55 7.16 6.72
N GLY A 322 -10.24 7.91 7.57
CA GLY A 322 -10.48 7.57 8.96
C GLY A 322 -9.21 7.55 9.81
N ILE A 323 -9.15 6.67 10.78
CA ILE A 323 -8.05 6.57 11.76
C ILE A 323 -6.65 6.45 11.13
N SER A 324 -6.56 5.99 9.87
CA SER A 324 -5.27 5.94 9.16
C SER A 324 -4.75 7.33 8.82
N GLU A 325 -5.61 8.30 8.57
CA GLU A 325 -5.20 9.71 8.40
C GLU A 325 -4.71 10.29 9.72
N TYR A 326 -5.45 10.04 10.81
CA TYR A 326 -5.04 10.47 12.15
C TYR A 326 -3.61 10.00 12.47
N PHE A 327 -3.32 8.71 12.33
CA PHE A 327 -1.98 8.19 12.62
C PHE A 327 -0.91 8.76 11.70
N ARG A 328 -1.20 9.03 10.44
CA ARG A 328 -0.24 9.65 9.51
C ARG A 328 0.14 11.06 9.94
N ILE A 329 -0.84 11.87 10.26
CA ILE A 329 -0.61 13.25 10.71
C ILE A 329 0.11 13.26 12.05
N ALA A 330 -0.31 12.42 13.00
CA ALA A 330 0.34 12.31 14.29
C ALA A 330 1.80 11.84 14.18
N SER A 331 2.10 10.98 13.20
CA SER A 331 3.44 10.41 13.01
C SER A 331 4.35 11.25 12.12
N TYR A 332 3.79 12.02 11.18
CA TYR A 332 4.53 12.77 10.15
C TYR A 332 3.94 14.16 9.94
N PRO A 333 3.87 15.00 11.00
CA PRO A 333 3.20 16.30 10.93
C PRO A 333 3.89 17.28 9.95
N GLU A 334 5.21 17.24 9.85
CA GLU A 334 5.96 18.11 8.96
C GLU A 334 5.75 17.73 7.50
N GLU A 335 5.86 16.45 7.17
CA GLU A 335 5.77 15.93 5.80
C GLU A 335 4.34 15.97 5.26
N THR A 336 3.33 15.88 6.13
CA THR A 336 1.92 15.92 5.72
C THR A 336 1.37 17.33 5.61
N GLY A 337 1.97 18.29 6.33
CA GLY A 337 1.45 19.65 6.50
C GLY A 337 1.18 20.39 5.19
N GLU A 338 2.14 20.36 4.24
CA GLU A 338 2.02 21.01 2.93
C GLU A 338 0.80 20.48 2.15
N TYR A 339 0.60 19.17 2.12
CA TYR A 339 -0.51 18.55 1.38
C TYR A 339 -1.87 18.85 2.00
N TYR A 340 -1.98 18.84 3.33
CA TYR A 340 -3.22 19.24 3.99
C TYR A 340 -3.52 20.73 3.83
N GLN A 341 -2.49 21.57 3.70
CA GLN A 341 -2.66 22.97 3.34
C GLN A 341 -3.24 23.09 1.92
N MET A 342 -2.69 22.37 0.93
CA MET A 342 -3.23 22.35 -0.44
C MET A 342 -4.68 21.84 -0.49
N ILE A 343 -5.04 20.86 0.35
CA ILE A 343 -6.44 20.39 0.46
C ILE A 343 -7.34 21.52 0.96
N ARG A 344 -6.92 22.28 1.97
CA ARG A 344 -7.69 23.43 2.48
C ARG A 344 -7.85 24.54 1.46
N GLU A 345 -6.78 24.83 0.72
CA GLU A 345 -6.78 25.85 -0.35
C GLU A 345 -7.67 25.45 -1.52
N ALA A 346 -7.80 24.17 -1.79
CA ALA A 346 -8.67 23.63 -2.80
C ALA A 346 -10.16 23.58 -2.41
N TYR A 347 -10.49 23.97 -1.17
CA TYR A 347 -11.88 24.04 -0.71
C TYR A 347 -12.67 25.07 -1.51
N GLU A 348 -13.85 24.67 -1.99
CA GLU A 348 -14.65 25.53 -2.84
C GLU A 348 -15.35 26.65 -2.05
N PRO A 349 -15.20 27.93 -2.43
CA PRO A 349 -15.85 29.06 -1.77
C PRO A 349 -17.38 29.04 -1.75
N LYS A 350 -18.04 28.18 -2.53
CA LYS A 350 -19.50 27.96 -2.45
C LYS A 350 -19.95 27.45 -1.09
N HIS A 351 -19.06 26.72 -0.41
CA HIS A 351 -19.30 26.20 0.93
C HIS A 351 -18.80 27.22 1.95
N THR A 352 -19.64 28.16 2.30
CA THR A 352 -19.30 29.26 3.23
C THR A 352 -19.54 28.91 4.70
N GLU A 353 -20.24 27.82 4.98
CA GLU A 353 -20.55 27.39 6.33
C GLU A 353 -19.33 26.69 6.97
N PRO A 354 -18.95 27.03 8.21
CA PRO A 354 -17.81 26.39 8.88
C PRO A 354 -17.90 24.86 8.96
N ARG A 355 -19.11 24.31 9.14
CA ARG A 355 -19.35 22.87 9.16
C ARG A 355 -19.08 22.19 7.82
N ASP A 356 -19.25 22.91 6.71
CA ASP A 356 -19.00 22.38 5.37
C ASP A 356 -17.49 22.22 5.14
N LEU A 357 -16.68 23.16 5.63
CA LEU A 357 -15.22 23.02 5.64
C LEU A 357 -14.78 21.85 6.51
N GLY A 358 -15.37 21.66 7.69
CA GLY A 358 -15.13 20.52 8.56
C GLY A 358 -15.43 19.21 7.86
N ALA A 359 -16.62 19.06 7.30
CA ALA A 359 -17.03 17.88 6.55
C ALA A 359 -16.12 17.63 5.32
N TYR A 360 -15.69 18.68 4.64
CA TYR A 360 -14.74 18.57 3.53
C TYR A 360 -13.40 17.99 4.00
N LEU A 361 -12.83 18.51 5.08
CA LEU A 361 -11.57 18.02 5.65
C LEU A 361 -11.73 16.61 6.25
N GLU A 362 -12.89 16.25 6.77
CA GLU A 362 -13.17 14.92 7.34
C GLU A 362 -13.34 13.81 6.30
N GLY A 363 -13.11 14.08 5.03
CA GLY A 363 -13.08 13.06 3.97
C GLY A 363 -13.77 13.44 2.67
N ASN A 364 -14.60 14.50 2.63
CA ASN A 364 -15.28 14.91 1.40
C ASN A 364 -14.32 15.45 0.34
N TRP A 365 -13.11 15.88 0.71
CA TRP A 365 -12.05 16.23 -0.24
C TRP A 365 -11.70 15.10 -1.19
N THR A 366 -11.91 13.85 -0.77
CA THR A 366 -11.68 12.66 -1.58
C THR A 366 -12.79 12.36 -2.58
N ALA A 367 -13.97 12.98 -2.42
CA ALA A 367 -15.16 12.71 -3.23
C ALA A 367 -15.19 13.46 -4.56
N ARG A 368 -14.24 14.33 -4.83
CA ARG A 368 -14.11 15.09 -6.08
C ARG A 368 -14.15 14.19 -7.31
N ARG A 369 -14.88 14.61 -8.34
CA ARG A 369 -15.07 13.84 -9.57
C ARG A 369 -14.35 14.44 -10.79
N SER A 370 -14.09 15.75 -10.79
CA SER A 370 -13.44 16.47 -11.91
C SER A 370 -12.55 17.60 -11.43
N GLY A 371 -11.76 18.19 -12.33
CA GLY A 371 -11.02 19.43 -12.08
C GLY A 371 -11.93 20.62 -11.82
N ALA A 372 -13.14 20.61 -12.40
CA ALA A 372 -14.14 21.67 -12.20
C ALA A 372 -14.67 21.76 -10.76
N ASP A 373 -14.47 20.73 -9.94
CA ASP A 373 -14.84 20.73 -8.52
C ASP A 373 -13.82 21.47 -7.64
N LEU A 374 -12.74 21.99 -8.21
CA LEU A 374 -11.70 22.76 -7.52
C LEU A 374 -11.91 24.28 -7.73
N THR A 375 -11.54 25.05 -6.71
CA THR A 375 -11.55 26.51 -6.76
C THR A 375 -10.19 27.12 -7.11
N ILE A 376 -9.15 26.32 -7.04
CA ILE A 376 -7.80 26.73 -7.45
C ILE A 376 -7.67 26.68 -8.96
N GLU A 377 -6.91 27.59 -9.52
CA GLU A 377 -6.47 27.47 -10.90
C GLU A 377 -5.57 26.26 -11.03
N THR A 378 -6.01 25.29 -11.81
CA THR A 378 -5.19 24.14 -12.17
C THR A 378 -4.52 24.41 -13.52
N GLY A 379 -3.35 23.83 -13.74
CA GLY A 379 -2.64 23.92 -15.02
C GLY A 379 -3.37 23.21 -16.17
N TYR A 380 -4.60 22.72 -15.95
CA TYR A 380 -5.40 22.07 -16.99
C TYR A 380 -6.90 22.36 -16.82
N HIS A 381 -7.60 22.32 -17.94
CA HIS A 381 -9.05 22.29 -18.01
C HIS A 381 -9.50 21.08 -18.81
N ASP A 382 -10.52 20.38 -18.31
CA ASP A 382 -11.09 19.25 -19.01
C ASP A 382 -12.62 19.33 -19.08
N TYR A 383 -13.17 18.93 -20.23
CA TYR A 383 -14.61 18.75 -20.38
C TYR A 383 -14.89 17.64 -21.41
N LYS A 384 -16.07 17.07 -21.30
CA LYS A 384 -16.53 16.02 -22.21
C LYS A 384 -17.63 16.54 -23.11
N GLN A 385 -17.48 16.36 -24.43
CA GLN A 385 -18.49 16.69 -25.42
C GLN A 385 -18.80 15.43 -26.23
N GLY A 386 -19.96 14.84 -26.01
CA GLY A 386 -20.32 13.56 -26.63
C GLY A 386 -19.36 12.44 -26.25
N ALA A 387 -18.68 11.87 -27.23
CA ALA A 387 -17.66 10.84 -27.03
C ALA A 387 -16.23 11.41 -26.88
N GLU A 388 -16.07 12.69 -27.09
CA GLU A 388 -14.77 13.35 -27.06
C GLU A 388 -14.45 13.93 -25.69
N TRP A 389 -13.21 13.79 -25.29
CA TRP A 389 -12.66 14.38 -24.08
C TRP A 389 -11.67 15.48 -24.48
N HIS A 390 -11.95 16.70 -24.07
CA HIS A 390 -11.13 17.87 -24.36
C HIS A 390 -10.30 18.19 -23.11
N ILE A 391 -8.99 18.28 -23.26
CA ILE A 391 -8.05 18.61 -22.20
C ILE A 391 -7.13 19.72 -22.72
N THR A 392 -7.11 20.86 -22.03
CA THR A 392 -6.19 21.97 -22.30
C THR A 392 -5.20 22.05 -21.14
N VAL A 393 -3.91 22.11 -21.45
CA VAL A 393 -2.82 22.23 -20.50
C VAL A 393 -2.11 23.55 -20.71
N SER A 394 -1.99 24.37 -19.67
CA SER A 394 -1.43 25.73 -19.78
C SER A 394 0.09 25.75 -19.88
N ASN A 395 0.80 24.91 -19.14
CA ASN A 395 2.26 24.85 -19.10
C ASN A 395 2.75 23.40 -19.12
N PRO A 396 2.78 22.73 -20.28
CA PRO A 396 3.22 21.33 -20.33
C PRO A 396 4.72 21.22 -20.01
N HIS A 397 5.03 20.55 -18.91
CA HIS A 397 6.42 20.30 -18.47
C HIS A 397 7.02 19.03 -19.09
N THR A 398 6.18 18.17 -19.64
CA THR A 398 6.58 16.86 -20.15
C THR A 398 5.90 16.59 -21.47
N ASP A 399 6.59 15.97 -22.40
CA ASP A 399 6.00 15.52 -23.66
C ASP A 399 4.93 14.45 -23.36
N TRP A 400 3.65 14.83 -23.51
CA TRP A 400 2.52 13.94 -23.27
C TRP A 400 2.60 12.64 -24.11
N ARG A 401 3.28 12.68 -25.26
CA ARG A 401 3.45 11.51 -26.14
C ARG A 401 4.25 10.41 -25.47
N GLU A 402 5.24 10.75 -24.66
CA GLU A 402 6.00 9.78 -23.89
C GLU A 402 5.15 9.13 -22.80
N TRP A 403 4.32 9.92 -22.13
CA TRP A 403 3.44 9.41 -21.08
C TRP A 403 2.31 8.54 -21.62
N ILE A 404 1.70 8.92 -22.75
CA ILE A 404 0.59 8.15 -23.33
C ILE A 404 1.03 6.77 -23.85
N LYS A 405 2.30 6.62 -24.21
CA LYS A 405 2.90 5.33 -24.57
C LYS A 405 2.81 4.30 -23.43
N THR A 406 2.64 4.74 -22.20
CA THR A 406 2.46 3.83 -21.05
C THR A 406 1.11 3.14 -21.03
N ILE A 407 0.10 3.69 -21.70
CA ILE A 407 -1.26 3.12 -21.74
C ILE A 407 -1.60 2.48 -23.08
N GLY A 408 -0.88 2.81 -24.16
CA GLY A 408 -1.16 2.29 -25.48
C GLY A 408 -0.02 2.53 -26.46
N VAL A 409 -0.24 2.14 -27.71
CA VAL A 409 0.71 2.32 -28.82
C VAL A 409 0.31 3.52 -29.65
N LEU A 410 1.20 4.50 -29.74
CA LEU A 410 1.03 5.64 -30.63
C LEU A 410 1.43 5.23 -32.05
N GLN A 411 0.44 5.11 -32.95
CA GLN A 411 0.64 4.58 -34.31
C GLN A 411 1.05 5.65 -35.33
N THR A 412 0.74 6.92 -35.07
CA THR A 412 1.10 8.02 -35.96
C THR A 412 1.98 9.04 -35.22
N ALA A 413 2.96 9.58 -35.91
CA ALA A 413 3.92 10.53 -35.36
C ALA A 413 3.51 11.99 -35.43
N SER A 414 2.36 12.30 -36.04
CA SER A 414 1.83 13.66 -36.25
C SER A 414 0.33 13.72 -35.96
N SER A 415 -0.17 14.93 -35.70
CA SER A 415 -1.60 15.17 -35.46
C SER A 415 -2.44 14.93 -36.72
N PRO A 416 -3.61 14.29 -36.66
CA PRO A 416 -4.15 13.63 -35.48
C PRO A 416 -3.39 12.34 -35.16
N TYR A 417 -2.92 12.22 -33.92
CA TYR A 417 -2.24 11.01 -33.45
C TYR A 417 -3.26 9.88 -33.29
N THR A 418 -2.86 8.67 -33.62
CA THR A 418 -3.70 7.49 -33.38
C THR A 418 -3.12 6.67 -32.24
N LEU A 419 -3.89 6.51 -31.18
CA LEU A 419 -3.54 5.66 -30.03
C LEU A 419 -4.33 4.34 -30.13
N LEU A 420 -3.61 3.23 -30.10
CA LEU A 420 -4.21 1.89 -29.94
C LEU A 420 -4.11 1.46 -28.47
N PHE A 421 -5.26 1.31 -27.83
CA PHE A 421 -5.38 0.90 -26.44
C PHE A 421 -6.42 -0.21 -26.30
N ARG A 422 -6.03 -1.38 -25.77
CA ARG A 422 -6.91 -2.54 -25.57
C ARG A 422 -7.73 -2.94 -26.82
N GLY A 423 -7.13 -2.82 -28.02
CA GLY A 423 -7.81 -3.10 -29.27
C GLY A 423 -8.73 -1.99 -29.77
N GLN A 424 -8.94 -0.93 -29.03
CA GLN A 424 -9.70 0.25 -29.44
C GLN A 424 -8.75 1.32 -29.99
N ARG A 425 -9.23 2.09 -30.95
CA ARG A 425 -8.50 3.24 -31.50
C ARG A 425 -9.08 4.54 -30.96
N ALA A 426 -8.21 5.40 -30.46
CA ALA A 426 -8.53 6.79 -30.12
C ALA A 426 -7.74 7.73 -31.02
N ARG A 427 -8.33 8.85 -31.41
CA ARG A 427 -7.64 9.94 -32.09
C ARG A 427 -7.33 11.04 -31.10
N ILE A 428 -6.12 11.56 -31.15
CA ILE A 428 -5.66 12.66 -30.31
C ILE A 428 -5.26 13.81 -31.24
N TYR A 429 -5.87 14.95 -31.04
CA TYR A 429 -5.57 16.20 -31.72
C TYR A 429 -4.76 17.07 -30.76
N SER A 430 -3.64 17.63 -31.23
CA SER A 430 -2.82 18.57 -30.46
C SER A 430 -2.36 19.74 -31.33
#